data_0416197f4818809913be56f56d0aed2b
#
_entry.id   0416197f4818809913be56f56d0aed2b
#
_cell.length_a   1.000
_cell.length_b   1.000
_cell.length_c   1.000
_cell.angle_alpha   90.00
_cell.angle_beta   90.00
_cell.angle_gamma   90.00
#
_symmetry.space_group_name_H-M   'P 1'
#
loop_
_entity.id
_entity.type
_entity.pdbx_description
1 polymer ?
#
loop_
_entity_poly.entity_id
_entity_poly.type
_entity_poly.pdbx_seq_one_letter_code
_entity_poly.pdbx_strand_id
1 'polypeptide(L)'
;MSYESGTLLSDLMLYENMPDSHWDYIMDRVFNIKLKYFNYACEDRDDLITFSKYSEEMWINKSEERLANWFSNDERQKIMQLAYHVQRQTSPIQGMHGDLHFANILYNQQTDQFKFLDPRGQYGPRTGTFGDDMYDWAKLAHDCYYGYNAIVADVPENEYVKELFIKKLKEHNLPIETILKGGLLLLATCIPLHYDDEKRQKRMMEKVENNL
;
A
#
# COMPACT_ATOMS: atom_id res chain seq x y z
N MET A 1 26.22 -6.95 -10.35
CA MET A 1 25.08 -6.11 -9.96
C MET A 1 25.48 -4.67 -10.20
N SER A 2 24.71 -3.91 -11.00
CA SER A 2 24.90 -2.45 -11.09
C SER A 2 24.42 -1.84 -9.78
N TYR A 3 25.25 -1.00 -9.15
CA TYR A 3 24.84 -0.20 -7.99
C TYR A 3 23.86 0.87 -8.48
N GLU A 4 22.65 0.88 -7.91
CA GLU A 4 21.66 1.91 -8.22
C GLU A 4 21.80 3.03 -7.20
N SER A 5 22.09 4.24 -7.70
CA SER A 5 22.22 5.43 -6.86
C SER A 5 20.85 6.04 -6.57
N GLY A 6 20.62 6.45 -5.34
CA GLY A 6 19.38 7.10 -4.90
C GLY A 6 19.12 6.88 -3.42
N THR A 7 18.05 7.49 -2.91
CA THR A 7 17.56 7.33 -1.54
C THR A 7 16.14 6.76 -1.58
N LEU A 8 15.80 5.89 -0.65
CA LEU A 8 14.42 5.40 -0.54
C LEU A 8 13.48 6.55 -0.16
N LEU A 9 12.29 6.59 -0.73
CA LEU A 9 11.32 7.62 -0.36
C LEU A 9 10.92 7.54 1.11
N SER A 10 10.92 6.35 1.70
CA SER A 10 10.74 6.18 3.15
C SER A 10 11.82 6.89 3.95
N ASP A 11 13.08 6.78 3.57
CA ASP A 11 14.18 7.44 4.29
C ASP A 11 14.11 8.96 4.14
N LEU A 12 13.78 9.46 2.95
CA LEU A 12 13.51 10.88 2.73
C LEU A 12 12.35 11.38 3.60
N MET A 13 11.28 10.60 3.71
CA MET A 13 10.09 10.95 4.49
C MET A 13 10.34 10.99 6.00
N LEU A 14 11.16 10.08 6.50
CA LEU A 14 11.36 9.86 7.94
C LEU A 14 12.54 10.65 8.52
N TYR A 15 13.57 10.86 7.74
CA TYR A 15 14.86 11.35 8.26
C TYR A 15 15.36 12.64 7.60
N GLU A 16 14.76 13.04 6.46
CA GLU A 16 15.18 14.24 5.75
C GLU A 16 14.16 15.36 5.95
N ASN A 17 14.63 16.55 6.26
CA ASN A 17 13.78 17.73 6.36
C ASN A 17 13.59 18.36 4.97
N MET A 18 12.81 17.67 4.12
CA MET A 18 12.55 18.13 2.77
C MET A 18 11.47 19.23 2.75
N PRO A 19 11.62 20.25 1.88
CA PRO A 19 10.58 21.26 1.69
C PRO A 19 9.26 20.64 1.19
N ASP A 20 8.12 21.20 1.62
CA ASP A 20 6.78 20.78 1.20
C ASP A 20 6.63 20.75 -0.33
N SER A 21 7.16 21.76 -1.02
CA SER A 21 7.14 21.82 -2.50
C SER A 21 7.86 20.65 -3.17
N HIS A 22 8.84 20.06 -2.50
CA HIS A 22 9.54 18.88 -3.01
C HIS A 22 8.69 17.62 -2.82
N TRP A 23 7.95 17.53 -1.71
CA TRP A 23 6.98 16.46 -1.51
C TRP A 23 5.80 16.54 -2.49
N ASP A 24 5.30 17.76 -2.79
CA ASP A 24 4.30 17.95 -3.86
C ASP A 24 4.80 17.34 -5.18
N TYR A 25 6.05 17.66 -5.55
CA TYR A 25 6.68 17.13 -6.76
C TYR A 25 6.82 15.60 -6.74
N ILE A 26 7.37 15.03 -5.66
CA ILE A 26 7.55 13.58 -5.53
C ILE A 26 6.21 12.85 -5.62
N MET A 27 5.20 13.34 -4.89
CA MET A 27 3.88 12.71 -4.88
C MET A 27 3.23 12.75 -6.27
N ASP A 28 3.33 13.89 -6.98
CA ASP A 28 2.88 14.00 -8.37
C ASP A 28 3.57 12.98 -9.28
N ARG A 29 4.88 12.80 -9.12
CA ARG A 29 5.64 11.82 -9.90
C ARG A 29 5.19 10.39 -9.62
N VAL A 30 5.04 10.01 -8.33
CA VAL A 30 4.59 8.66 -7.93
C VAL A 30 3.19 8.38 -8.49
N PHE A 31 2.24 9.31 -8.33
CA PHE A 31 0.88 9.16 -8.85
C PHE A 31 0.87 9.05 -10.38
N ASN A 32 1.59 9.94 -11.08
CA ASN A 32 1.67 9.91 -12.55
C ASN A 32 2.31 8.62 -13.06
N ILE A 33 3.36 8.11 -12.39
CA ILE A 33 3.98 6.84 -12.76
C ILE A 33 2.98 5.70 -12.56
N LYS A 34 2.30 5.64 -11.39
CA LYS A 34 1.30 4.61 -11.13
C LYS A 34 0.18 4.65 -12.16
N LEU A 35 -0.40 5.82 -12.41
CA LEU A 35 -1.52 5.99 -13.34
C LEU A 35 -1.14 5.73 -14.80
N LYS A 36 0.10 6.04 -15.21
CA LYS A 36 0.53 5.96 -16.60
C LYS A 36 1.19 4.63 -16.96
N TYR A 37 2.10 4.15 -16.10
CA TYR A 37 2.95 3.00 -16.44
C TYR A 37 2.43 1.67 -15.89
N PHE A 38 1.59 1.70 -14.85
CA PHE A 38 0.92 0.51 -14.36
C PHE A 38 -0.52 0.35 -14.89
N ASN A 39 -1.02 1.33 -15.66
CA ASN A 39 -2.38 1.33 -16.22
C ASN A 39 -2.43 0.63 -17.59
N TYR A 40 -1.81 -0.55 -17.71
CA TYR A 40 -2.01 -1.41 -18.87
C TYR A 40 -2.95 -2.55 -18.50
N ALA A 41 -4.09 -2.59 -19.20
CA ALA A 41 -5.13 -3.58 -18.92
C ALA A 41 -4.69 -5.00 -19.28
N CYS A 42 -5.15 -5.97 -18.51
CA CYS A 42 -5.07 -7.37 -18.89
C CYS A 42 -6.16 -7.63 -19.96
N GLU A 43 -5.77 -8.01 -21.17
CA GLU A 43 -6.68 -8.26 -22.29
C GLU A 43 -7.13 -9.72 -22.39
N ASP A 44 -6.39 -10.63 -21.74
CA ASP A 44 -6.72 -12.04 -21.72
C ASP A 44 -7.94 -12.30 -20.83
N ARG A 45 -9.02 -12.82 -21.44
CA ARG A 45 -10.29 -13.07 -20.76
C ARG A 45 -10.19 -14.13 -19.67
N ASP A 46 -9.40 -15.17 -19.90
CA ASP A 46 -9.20 -16.26 -18.93
C ASP A 46 -8.39 -15.76 -17.76
N ASP A 47 -7.43 -14.89 -18.02
CA ASP A 47 -6.67 -14.17 -17.00
C ASP A 47 -7.56 -13.26 -16.15
N LEU A 48 -8.45 -12.47 -16.76
CA LEU A 48 -9.39 -11.61 -16.04
C LEU A 48 -10.28 -12.41 -15.08
N ILE A 49 -10.84 -13.54 -15.54
CA ILE A 49 -11.65 -14.43 -14.71
C ILE A 49 -10.83 -15.01 -13.55
N THR A 50 -9.61 -15.42 -13.84
CA THR A 50 -8.69 -16.02 -12.87
C THR A 50 -8.27 -15.01 -11.80
N PHE A 51 -7.85 -13.81 -12.19
CA PHE A 51 -7.47 -12.76 -11.25
C PHE A 51 -8.64 -12.27 -10.40
N SER A 52 -9.86 -12.20 -10.97
CA SER A 52 -11.06 -11.86 -10.22
C SER A 52 -11.35 -12.85 -9.09
N LYS A 53 -11.11 -14.17 -9.31
CA LYS A 53 -11.22 -15.19 -8.26
C LYS A 53 -10.19 -15.01 -7.15
N TYR A 54 -8.98 -14.53 -7.49
CA TYR A 54 -7.92 -14.31 -6.50
C TYR A 54 -8.11 -13.03 -5.68
N SER A 55 -9.05 -12.16 -6.05
CA SER A 55 -9.41 -11.00 -5.23
C SER A 55 -9.93 -11.43 -3.85
N GLU A 56 -10.76 -12.48 -3.78
CA GLU A 56 -11.22 -13.07 -2.51
C GLU A 56 -10.04 -13.61 -1.69
N GLU A 57 -9.14 -14.36 -2.34
CA GLU A 57 -7.93 -14.88 -1.70
C GLU A 57 -7.07 -13.76 -1.10
N MET A 58 -6.87 -12.69 -1.85
CA MET A 58 -5.97 -11.60 -1.44
C MET A 58 -6.55 -10.69 -0.36
N TRP A 59 -7.86 -10.43 -0.37
CA TRP A 59 -8.49 -9.50 0.56
C TRP A 59 -9.16 -10.19 1.74
N ILE A 60 -9.79 -11.35 1.54
CA ILE A 60 -10.59 -12.04 2.57
C ILE A 60 -9.79 -13.16 3.22
N ASN A 61 -9.47 -14.24 2.49
CA ASN A 61 -8.89 -15.44 3.06
C ASN A 61 -7.55 -15.17 3.77
N LYS A 62 -6.70 -14.39 3.15
CA LYS A 62 -5.43 -13.93 3.75
C LYS A 62 -5.63 -13.12 5.01
N SER A 63 -6.68 -12.28 5.06
CA SER A 63 -6.98 -11.48 6.26
C SER A 63 -7.53 -12.36 7.38
N GLU A 64 -8.43 -13.27 7.09
CA GLU A 64 -8.94 -14.24 8.07
C GLU A 64 -7.82 -15.07 8.69
N GLU A 65 -6.95 -15.62 7.86
CA GLU A 65 -5.81 -16.42 8.30
C GLU A 65 -4.86 -15.62 9.21
N ARG A 66 -4.47 -14.42 8.79
CA ARG A 66 -3.49 -13.60 9.51
C ARG A 66 -4.02 -13.01 10.80
N LEU A 67 -5.32 -12.70 10.87
CA LEU A 67 -5.92 -12.01 12.01
C LEU A 67 -6.57 -12.93 13.02
N ALA A 68 -6.54 -14.24 12.82
CA ALA A 68 -7.25 -15.22 13.63
C ALA A 68 -7.00 -15.12 15.15
N ASN A 69 -5.80 -14.69 15.57
CA ASN A 69 -5.36 -14.67 16.97
C ASN A 69 -4.95 -13.28 17.47
N TRP A 70 -5.24 -12.19 16.71
CA TRP A 70 -4.67 -10.86 17.00
C TRP A 70 -5.64 -9.86 17.59
N PHE A 71 -6.94 -10.02 17.33
CA PHE A 71 -7.97 -9.07 17.73
C PHE A 71 -9.11 -9.77 18.45
N SER A 72 -9.86 -9.03 19.27
CA SER A 72 -11.13 -9.50 19.80
C SER A 72 -12.11 -9.88 18.67
N ASN A 73 -13.13 -10.66 18.98
CA ASN A 73 -14.13 -11.05 17.97
C ASN A 73 -14.81 -9.83 17.32
N ASP A 74 -15.12 -8.79 18.09
CA ASP A 74 -15.79 -7.60 17.61
C ASP A 74 -14.88 -6.78 16.66
N GLU A 75 -13.61 -6.58 17.04
CA GLU A 75 -12.63 -5.89 16.21
C GLU A 75 -12.33 -6.66 14.93
N ARG A 76 -12.13 -7.99 15.05
CA ARG A 76 -11.94 -8.85 13.88
C ARG A 76 -13.13 -8.77 12.94
N GLN A 77 -14.36 -8.73 13.43
CA GLN A 77 -15.55 -8.57 12.61
C GLN A 77 -15.53 -7.23 11.86
N LYS A 78 -15.17 -6.13 12.53
CA LYS A 78 -15.03 -4.81 11.89
C LYS A 78 -13.94 -4.82 10.81
N ILE A 79 -12.76 -5.41 11.11
CA ILE A 79 -11.67 -5.51 10.13
C ILE A 79 -12.10 -6.36 8.92
N MET A 80 -12.81 -7.45 9.15
CA MET A 80 -13.33 -8.26 8.03
C MET A 80 -14.38 -7.52 7.19
N GLN A 81 -15.14 -6.58 7.78
CA GLN A 81 -16.02 -5.70 7.01
C GLN A 81 -15.22 -4.79 6.05
N LEU A 82 -14.01 -4.35 6.45
CA LEU A 82 -13.12 -3.63 5.52
C LEU A 82 -12.72 -4.53 4.34
N ALA A 83 -12.35 -5.79 4.62
CA ALA A 83 -11.97 -6.75 3.58
C ALA A 83 -13.11 -6.99 2.57
N TYR A 84 -14.32 -7.23 3.06
CA TYR A 84 -15.51 -7.38 2.22
C TYR A 84 -15.85 -6.10 1.44
N HIS A 85 -15.68 -4.91 2.06
CA HIS A 85 -15.92 -3.65 1.35
C HIS A 85 -14.95 -3.50 0.18
N VAL A 86 -13.65 -3.67 0.41
CA VAL A 86 -12.61 -3.52 -0.63
C VAL A 86 -12.81 -4.55 -1.74
N GLN A 87 -13.03 -5.81 -1.39
CA GLN A 87 -13.22 -6.90 -2.35
C GLN A 87 -14.43 -6.66 -3.28
N ARG A 88 -15.51 -6.07 -2.76
CA ARG A 88 -16.72 -5.75 -3.55
C ARG A 88 -16.55 -4.55 -4.48
N GLN A 89 -15.61 -3.66 -4.18
CA GLN A 89 -15.26 -2.50 -5.01
C GLN A 89 -14.17 -2.86 -6.03
N THR A 90 -14.31 -4.03 -6.66
CA THR A 90 -13.32 -4.58 -7.59
C THR A 90 -12.84 -3.53 -8.57
N SER A 91 -11.55 -3.25 -8.55
CA SER A 91 -10.93 -2.40 -9.55
C SER A 91 -10.54 -3.23 -10.79
N PRO A 92 -10.25 -2.58 -11.92
CA PRO A 92 -9.78 -3.27 -13.09
C PRO A 92 -8.54 -4.11 -12.80
N ILE A 93 -8.46 -5.29 -13.42
CA ILE A 93 -7.23 -6.08 -13.43
C ILE A 93 -6.27 -5.42 -14.40
N GLN A 94 -5.17 -4.95 -13.87
CA GLN A 94 -4.16 -4.23 -14.65
C GLN A 94 -2.75 -4.47 -14.08
N GLY A 95 -1.76 -3.85 -14.68
CA GLY A 95 -0.40 -3.91 -14.18
C GLY A 95 -0.32 -3.45 -12.74
N MET A 96 0.40 -4.21 -11.90
CA MET A 96 0.60 -3.87 -10.50
C MET A 96 2.03 -4.15 -10.05
N HIS A 97 2.48 -3.43 -9.06
CA HIS A 97 3.71 -3.68 -8.32
C HIS A 97 3.49 -4.77 -7.24
N GLY A 98 2.36 -4.72 -6.56
CA GLY A 98 1.95 -5.67 -5.53
C GLY A 98 2.53 -5.42 -4.15
N ASP A 99 3.50 -4.50 -4.03
CA ASP A 99 4.05 -4.03 -2.75
C ASP A 99 4.50 -2.56 -2.83
N LEU A 100 3.63 -1.71 -3.39
CA LEU A 100 3.93 -0.32 -3.70
C LEU A 100 3.82 0.56 -2.46
N HIS A 101 4.94 0.74 -1.76
CA HIS A 101 5.08 1.69 -0.66
C HIS A 101 6.45 2.38 -0.72
N PHE A 102 6.66 3.44 0.05
CA PHE A 102 7.84 4.30 -0.09
C PHE A 102 9.18 3.62 0.17
N ALA A 103 9.22 2.55 0.97
CA ALA A 103 10.45 1.76 1.13
C ALA A 103 10.80 0.90 -0.10
N ASN A 104 9.90 0.80 -1.09
CA ASN A 104 10.14 0.13 -2.36
C ASN A 104 10.26 1.10 -3.54
N ILE A 105 10.46 2.40 -3.26
CA ILE A 105 10.68 3.42 -4.28
C ILE A 105 12.00 4.14 -4.01
N LEU A 106 12.95 3.96 -4.90
CA LEU A 106 14.24 4.66 -4.89
C LEU A 106 14.15 5.91 -5.75
N TYR A 107 14.54 7.05 -5.21
CA TYR A 107 14.60 8.32 -5.92
C TYR A 107 16.02 8.85 -5.99
N ASN A 108 16.49 9.08 -7.19
CA ASN A 108 17.75 9.77 -7.45
C ASN A 108 17.48 11.23 -7.74
N GLN A 109 17.77 12.10 -6.76
CA GLN A 109 17.53 13.54 -6.86
C GLN A 109 18.39 14.23 -7.94
N GLN A 110 19.59 13.68 -8.24
CA GLN A 110 20.50 14.29 -9.23
C GLN A 110 20.07 14.05 -10.66
N THR A 111 19.47 12.87 -10.93
CA THR A 111 19.05 12.47 -12.28
C THR A 111 17.52 12.51 -12.46
N ASP A 112 16.79 12.87 -11.41
CA ASP A 112 15.31 12.85 -11.35
C ASP A 112 14.71 11.50 -11.75
N GLN A 113 15.35 10.41 -11.36
CA GLN A 113 14.92 9.06 -11.69
C GLN A 113 14.27 8.36 -10.50
N PHE A 114 13.11 7.73 -10.77
CA PHE A 114 12.43 6.85 -9.83
C PHE A 114 12.61 5.40 -10.26
N LYS A 115 12.96 4.53 -9.33
CA LYS A 115 13.03 3.08 -9.54
C LYS A 115 12.15 2.38 -8.52
N PHE A 116 11.33 1.47 -9.01
CA PHE A 116 10.45 0.66 -8.20
C PHE A 116 11.15 -0.67 -7.95
N LEU A 117 11.33 -0.98 -6.67
CA LEU A 117 12.09 -2.12 -6.18
C LEU A 117 11.15 -3.20 -5.68
N ASP A 118 11.59 -4.44 -5.73
CA ASP A 118 10.93 -5.60 -5.15
C ASP A 118 9.43 -5.76 -5.54
N PRO A 119 9.12 -5.77 -6.85
CA PRO A 119 7.76 -6.06 -7.28
C PRO A 119 7.38 -7.48 -6.84
N ARG A 120 6.16 -7.64 -6.33
CA ARG A 120 5.71 -8.93 -5.78
C ARG A 120 5.73 -10.07 -6.80
N GLY A 121 5.50 -9.76 -8.08
CA GLY A 121 5.53 -10.75 -9.17
C GLY A 121 4.44 -11.83 -9.09
N GLN A 122 3.43 -11.63 -8.24
CA GLN A 122 2.29 -12.55 -8.12
C GLN A 122 1.07 -11.86 -7.52
N TYR A 123 -0.13 -12.36 -7.87
CA TYR A 123 -1.40 -12.00 -7.25
C TYR A 123 -2.19 -13.27 -6.93
N GLY A 124 -2.42 -13.51 -5.62
CA GLY A 124 -2.86 -14.82 -5.17
C GLY A 124 -1.83 -15.90 -5.53
N PRO A 125 -2.25 -17.09 -5.97
CA PRO A 125 -1.34 -18.17 -6.36
C PRO A 125 -0.73 -18.00 -7.76
N ARG A 126 -1.18 -16.99 -8.54
CA ARG A 126 -0.68 -16.79 -9.92
C ARG A 126 0.51 -15.86 -9.96
N THR A 127 1.57 -16.29 -10.62
CA THR A 127 2.72 -15.45 -10.96
C THR A 127 2.39 -14.53 -12.13
N GLY A 128 2.93 -13.32 -12.10
CA GLY A 128 2.75 -12.30 -13.14
C GLY A 128 2.72 -10.88 -12.57
N THR A 129 2.55 -9.94 -13.47
CA THR A 129 2.54 -8.50 -13.17
C THR A 129 1.13 -7.90 -13.16
N PHE A 130 0.10 -8.72 -13.26
CA PHE A 130 -1.29 -8.31 -13.25
C PHE A 130 -1.95 -8.61 -11.91
N GLY A 131 -2.87 -7.76 -11.51
CA GLY A 131 -3.67 -7.93 -10.31
C GLY A 131 -4.68 -6.81 -10.14
N ASP A 132 -5.29 -6.75 -8.96
CA ASP A 132 -6.23 -5.70 -8.57
C ASP A 132 -5.49 -4.38 -8.35
N ASP A 133 -5.79 -3.36 -9.16
CA ASP A 133 -5.18 -2.02 -9.05
C ASP A 133 -5.34 -1.40 -7.67
N MET A 134 -6.45 -1.70 -6.99
CA MET A 134 -6.72 -1.24 -5.64
C MET A 134 -5.64 -1.66 -4.65
N TYR A 135 -4.98 -2.80 -4.89
CA TYR A 135 -3.96 -3.31 -3.97
C TYR A 135 -2.75 -2.37 -3.86
N ASP A 136 -2.28 -1.82 -4.97
CA ASP A 136 -1.17 -0.85 -4.95
C ASP A 136 -1.56 0.48 -4.31
N TRP A 137 -2.78 0.97 -4.57
CA TRP A 137 -3.30 2.17 -3.90
C TRP A 137 -3.45 1.97 -2.39
N ALA A 138 -3.92 0.80 -1.98
CA ALA A 138 -4.00 0.44 -0.57
C ALA A 138 -2.60 0.32 0.08
N LYS A 139 -1.60 -0.17 -0.66
CA LYS A 139 -0.20 -0.21 -0.20
C LYS A 139 0.39 1.20 -0.01
N LEU A 140 0.10 2.14 -0.91
CA LEU A 140 0.47 3.54 -0.71
C LEU A 140 -0.26 4.15 0.50
N ALA A 141 -1.55 3.87 0.68
CA ALA A 141 -2.31 4.37 1.82
C ALA A 141 -1.81 3.83 3.16
N HIS A 142 -1.47 2.54 3.22
CA HIS A 142 -0.96 1.93 4.44
C HIS A 142 0.35 2.57 4.91
N ASP A 143 1.12 3.12 4.00
CA ASP A 143 2.36 3.86 4.28
C ASP A 143 2.12 5.37 4.47
N CYS A 144 1.68 6.06 3.42
CA CYS A 144 1.55 7.52 3.43
C CYS A 144 0.47 8.04 4.40
N TYR A 145 -0.61 7.29 4.62
CA TYR A 145 -1.73 7.72 5.46
C TYR A 145 -1.72 7.09 6.85
N TYR A 146 -1.40 5.81 6.96
CA TYR A 146 -1.37 5.10 8.24
C TYR A 146 0.02 5.00 8.87
N GLY A 147 1.06 5.49 8.19
CA GLY A 147 2.38 5.65 8.75
C GLY A 147 3.15 4.34 8.97
N TYR A 148 2.95 3.33 8.12
CA TYR A 148 3.61 2.03 8.29
C TYR A 148 5.13 2.15 8.48
N ASN A 149 5.83 2.86 7.60
CA ASN A 149 7.28 3.01 7.73
C ASN A 149 7.68 3.82 8.96
N ALA A 150 6.88 4.80 9.40
CA ALA A 150 7.10 5.54 10.65
C ALA A 150 6.95 4.63 11.88
N ILE A 151 5.94 3.74 11.88
CA ILE A 151 5.76 2.72 12.93
C ILE A 151 6.95 1.76 12.96
N VAL A 152 7.41 1.30 11.79
CA VAL A 152 8.56 0.39 11.67
C VAL A 152 9.85 1.04 12.19
N ALA A 153 10.06 2.31 11.87
CA ALA A 153 11.26 3.07 12.24
C ALA A 153 11.22 3.66 13.66
N ASP A 154 10.08 3.59 14.36
CA ASP A 154 9.86 4.21 15.69
C ASP A 154 10.03 5.74 15.67
N VAL A 155 9.53 6.41 14.65
CA VAL A 155 9.58 7.87 14.49
C VAL A 155 8.17 8.45 14.28
N PRO A 156 7.97 9.76 14.45
CA PRO A 156 6.70 10.41 14.14
C PRO A 156 6.30 10.30 12.67
N GLU A 157 5.00 10.27 12.40
CA GLU A 157 4.45 10.33 11.05
C GLU A 157 4.70 11.70 10.41
N ASN A 158 4.81 11.73 9.09
CA ASN A 158 4.89 12.98 8.32
C ASN A 158 3.46 13.43 7.95
N GLU A 159 2.89 14.35 8.74
CA GLU A 159 1.51 14.83 8.55
C GLU A 159 1.33 15.53 7.20
N TYR A 160 2.35 16.24 6.69
CA TYR A 160 2.26 16.86 5.38
C TYR A 160 2.10 15.83 4.26
N VAL A 161 2.90 14.77 4.25
CA VAL A 161 2.78 13.67 3.27
C VAL A 161 1.42 13.00 3.34
N LYS A 162 0.87 12.82 4.53
CA LYS A 162 -0.46 12.25 4.75
C LYS A 162 -1.57 13.12 4.16
N GLU A 163 -1.57 14.43 4.44
CA GLU A 163 -2.53 15.38 3.89
C GLU A 163 -2.40 15.49 2.36
N LEU A 164 -1.18 15.54 1.88
CA LEU A 164 -0.86 15.58 0.46
C LEU A 164 -1.36 14.33 -0.28
N PHE A 165 -1.19 13.14 0.31
CA PHE A 165 -1.72 11.91 -0.27
C PHE A 165 -3.24 11.98 -0.49
N ILE A 166 -3.99 12.44 0.51
CA ILE A 166 -5.45 12.65 0.39
C ILE A 166 -5.79 13.68 -0.69
N LYS A 167 -5.05 14.79 -0.74
CA LYS A 167 -5.22 15.82 -1.78
C LYS A 167 -5.05 15.21 -3.18
N LYS A 168 -3.99 14.41 -3.39
CA LYS A 168 -3.72 13.77 -4.69
C LYS A 168 -4.78 12.74 -5.07
N LEU A 169 -5.28 11.94 -4.13
CA LEU A 169 -6.41 11.04 -4.39
C LEU A 169 -7.65 11.81 -4.89
N LYS A 170 -7.94 12.97 -4.29
CA LYS A 170 -9.06 13.84 -4.73
C LYS A 170 -8.83 14.40 -6.12
N GLU A 171 -7.63 14.95 -6.39
CA GLU A 171 -7.26 15.53 -7.69
C GLU A 171 -7.42 14.51 -8.84
N HIS A 172 -7.13 13.25 -8.58
CA HIS A 172 -7.25 12.17 -9.57
C HIS A 172 -8.59 11.43 -9.54
N ASN A 173 -9.58 11.90 -8.76
CA ASN A 173 -10.91 11.27 -8.61
C ASN A 173 -10.84 9.78 -8.22
N LEU A 174 -9.87 9.39 -7.41
CA LEU A 174 -9.72 8.02 -6.93
C LEU A 174 -10.69 7.71 -5.78
N PRO A 175 -11.09 6.44 -5.58
CA PRO A 175 -12.07 6.04 -4.56
C PRO A 175 -11.44 6.04 -3.16
N ILE A 176 -11.33 7.23 -2.54
CA ILE A 176 -10.61 7.48 -1.29
C ILE A 176 -11.01 6.52 -0.18
N GLU A 177 -12.32 6.37 0.06
CA GLU A 177 -12.84 5.52 1.13
C GLU A 177 -12.35 4.07 0.98
N THR A 178 -12.43 3.51 -0.23
CA THR A 178 -11.99 2.15 -0.52
C THR A 178 -10.48 2.00 -0.36
N ILE A 179 -9.71 2.99 -0.84
CA ILE A 179 -8.25 3.01 -0.72
C ILE A 179 -7.83 3.04 0.75
N LEU A 180 -8.44 3.91 1.56
CA LEU A 180 -8.12 3.99 2.98
C LEU A 180 -8.52 2.72 3.74
N LYS A 181 -9.71 2.16 3.48
CA LYS A 181 -10.12 0.88 4.06
C LYS A 181 -9.15 -0.26 3.70
N GLY A 182 -8.71 -0.30 2.45
CA GLY A 182 -7.67 -1.24 2.00
C GLY A 182 -6.34 -1.04 2.72
N GLY A 183 -5.90 0.21 2.86
CA GLY A 183 -4.67 0.55 3.58
C GLY A 183 -4.70 0.13 5.06
N LEU A 184 -5.82 0.38 5.74
CA LEU A 184 -6.02 -0.04 7.13
C LEU A 184 -6.01 -1.58 7.27
N LEU A 185 -6.70 -2.27 6.37
CA LEU A 185 -6.70 -3.73 6.31
C LEU A 185 -5.29 -4.29 6.10
N LEU A 186 -4.52 -3.71 5.18
CA LEU A 186 -3.14 -4.13 4.93
C LEU A 186 -2.25 -3.89 6.14
N LEU A 187 -2.42 -2.77 6.87
CA LEU A 187 -1.72 -2.51 8.13
C LEU A 187 -2.06 -3.59 9.17
N ALA A 188 -3.34 -3.91 9.35
CA ALA A 188 -3.76 -4.96 10.27
C ALA A 188 -3.13 -6.31 9.92
N THR A 189 -3.13 -6.69 8.63
CA THR A 189 -2.56 -7.97 8.17
C THR A 189 -1.03 -8.01 8.21
N CYS A 190 -0.34 -6.89 8.42
CA CYS A 190 1.11 -6.84 8.64
C CYS A 190 1.51 -7.18 10.09
N ILE A 191 0.62 -7.02 11.07
CA ILE A 191 0.95 -7.25 12.50
C ILE A 191 1.60 -8.61 12.75
N PRO A 192 1.07 -9.74 12.26
CA PRO A 192 1.69 -11.05 12.47
C PRO A 192 3.06 -11.22 11.81
N LEU A 193 3.38 -10.41 10.81
CA LEU A 193 4.64 -10.49 10.09
C LEU A 193 5.81 -9.84 10.86
N HIS A 194 5.50 -9.03 11.87
CA HIS A 194 6.47 -8.36 12.74
C HIS A 194 6.65 -9.07 14.08
N TYR A 195 6.68 -10.41 14.05
CA TYR A 195 6.82 -11.28 15.24
C TYR A 195 8.16 -11.07 15.97
N ASP A 196 9.11 -10.42 15.35
CA ASP A 196 10.42 -10.07 15.87
C ASP A 196 10.42 -8.82 16.77
N ASP A 197 9.32 -8.02 16.79
CA ASP A 197 9.22 -6.77 17.54
C ASP A 197 7.80 -6.54 18.11
N GLU A 198 7.57 -6.94 19.37
CA GLU A 198 6.28 -6.78 20.07
C GLU A 198 5.86 -5.30 20.22
N LYS A 199 6.83 -4.37 20.37
CA LYS A 199 6.53 -2.95 20.47
C LYS A 199 5.98 -2.40 19.14
N ARG A 200 6.52 -2.85 18.03
CA ARG A 200 6.04 -2.52 16.69
C ARG A 200 4.64 -3.08 16.45
N GLN A 201 4.41 -4.35 16.79
CA GLN A 201 3.10 -4.98 16.70
C GLN A 201 2.04 -4.21 17.50
N LYS A 202 2.36 -3.84 18.74
CA LYS A 202 1.45 -3.06 19.60
C LYS A 202 1.10 -1.72 18.97
N ARG A 203 2.06 -0.98 18.43
CA ARG A 203 1.80 0.31 17.74
C ARG A 203 0.91 0.14 16.51
N MET A 204 1.13 -0.92 15.73
CA MET A 204 0.25 -1.25 14.60
C MET A 204 -1.18 -1.56 15.08
N MET A 205 -1.34 -2.34 16.16
CA MET A 205 -2.65 -2.63 16.74
C MET A 205 -3.36 -1.34 17.18
N GLU A 206 -2.70 -0.51 17.99
CA GLU A 206 -3.24 0.79 18.44
C GLU A 206 -3.65 1.68 17.26
N LYS A 207 -2.84 1.71 16.19
CA LYS A 207 -3.18 2.46 14.97
C LYS A 207 -4.42 1.90 14.28
N VAL A 208 -4.56 0.58 14.20
CA VAL A 208 -5.74 -0.08 13.61
C VAL A 208 -6.98 0.19 14.47
N GLU A 209 -6.92 -0.04 15.77
CA GLU A 209 -8.04 0.15 16.71
C GLU A 209 -8.58 1.57 16.69
N ASN A 210 -7.69 2.58 16.64
CA ASN A 210 -8.07 3.99 16.59
C ASN A 210 -8.70 4.43 15.25
N ASN A 211 -8.69 3.57 14.23
CA ASN A 211 -9.22 3.88 12.89
C ASN A 211 -10.35 2.93 12.46
N LEU A 212 -10.80 2.01 13.33
CA LEU A 212 -11.98 1.16 13.14
C LEU A 212 -13.28 1.88 13.54
#